data_fefff332600798c7281061bfb9e377c0
#
_entry.id   fefff332600798c7281061bfb9e377c0
#
_cell.length_a   1.000
_cell.length_b   1.000
_cell.length_c   1.000
_cell.angle_alpha   90.00
_cell.angle_beta   90.00
_cell.angle_gamma   90.00
#
_symmetry.space_group_name_H-M   'P 1'
#
loop_
_entity.id
_entity.type
_entity.pdbx_description
1 polymer ?
#
loop_
_entity_poly.entity_id
_entity_poly.type
_entity_poly.pdbx_seq_one_letter_code
_entity_poly.pdbx_strand_id
1 'polypeptide(L)'
;MSTVQAGGRIESLLAEAEDYASRNDVRAATSYYQAALKAAQQGEPVDFAVRPRLEAAVGYLRQSAEAYTSALKSIVSDRTGDRFRHAVEIMTGERQLFASEPSVFYFPYLANRQFFERDEFDWVPELEAETLAIKAELTALLAEGADFQPYVEDDADRPRREFHGLHGDASWTALYLWRDGKPVPENASRCPRTMAALDKVPMTHIGTKTPAVLFSKLTPGAHIPPHRGMLNCRLIGHLPLIVPDGCWLRVGNETRRWEEGKLLIFDDSFEHEAKNDSDQTRIVLLFDVWRPELNDEEKAGISDIFDTIDRFATISEA
;
A
#
# COMPACT_ATOMS: atom_id res chain seq x y z
N MET A 1 30.51 -35.89 48.01
CA MET A 1 29.27 -35.75 47.27
C MET A 1 29.07 -34.26 46.99
N SER A 2 29.38 -33.84 45.80
CA SER A 2 29.35 -32.42 45.40
C SER A 2 27.95 -32.09 44.95
N THR A 3 27.22 -31.29 45.74
CA THR A 3 25.94 -30.72 45.33
C THR A 3 26.22 -29.65 44.29
N VAL A 4 26.13 -30.03 43.02
CA VAL A 4 25.96 -29.08 41.93
C VAL A 4 24.58 -28.49 42.12
N GLN A 5 24.47 -27.28 42.67
CA GLN A 5 23.27 -26.47 42.61
C GLN A 5 22.98 -26.25 41.12
N ALA A 6 21.87 -26.83 40.67
CA ALA A 6 21.33 -26.54 39.37
C ALA A 6 20.83 -25.09 39.38
N GLY A 7 21.66 -24.16 38.99
CA GLY A 7 21.20 -22.83 38.59
C GLY A 7 20.19 -23.02 37.47
N GLY A 8 19.07 -22.31 37.54
CA GLY A 8 18.02 -22.42 36.53
C GLY A 8 18.58 -22.04 35.13
N ARG A 9 17.95 -22.51 34.08
CA ARG A 9 18.36 -22.24 32.69
C ARG A 9 18.57 -20.74 32.43
N ILE A 10 17.72 -19.89 32.98
CA ILE A 10 17.84 -18.42 32.88
C ILE A 10 19.14 -17.93 33.52
N GLU A 11 19.51 -18.45 34.68
CA GLU A 11 20.77 -18.10 35.35
C GLU A 11 22.00 -18.46 34.52
N SER A 12 22.00 -19.63 33.90
CA SER A 12 23.06 -20.08 33.04
C SER A 12 23.19 -19.17 31.78
N LEU A 13 22.07 -18.85 31.16
CA LEU A 13 22.04 -17.95 29.99
C LEU A 13 22.53 -16.54 30.34
N LEU A 14 22.15 -16.00 31.49
CA LEU A 14 22.64 -14.70 31.96
C LEU A 14 24.14 -14.73 32.29
N ALA A 15 24.64 -15.80 32.90
CA ALA A 15 26.07 -15.92 33.17
C ALA A 15 26.93 -15.95 31.89
N GLU A 16 26.49 -16.70 30.88
CA GLU A 16 27.15 -16.70 29.56
C GLU A 16 27.08 -15.32 28.91
N ALA A 17 25.92 -14.66 28.96
CA ALA A 17 25.76 -13.31 28.40
C ALA A 17 26.73 -12.29 29.04
N GLU A 18 26.84 -12.32 30.38
CA GLU A 18 27.74 -11.45 31.17
C GLU A 18 29.21 -11.72 30.87
N ASP A 19 29.58 -13.00 30.70
CA ASP A 19 30.95 -13.37 30.33
C ASP A 19 31.32 -12.84 28.94
N TYR A 20 30.43 -13.03 27.94
CA TYR A 20 30.63 -12.47 26.59
C TYR A 20 30.67 -10.95 26.60
N ALA A 21 29.78 -10.30 27.36
CA ALA A 21 29.79 -8.84 27.51
C ALA A 21 31.11 -8.34 28.10
N SER A 22 31.66 -9.04 29.10
CA SER A 22 32.94 -8.69 29.71
C SER A 22 34.14 -8.77 28.74
N ARG A 23 34.03 -9.64 27.74
CA ARG A 23 35.02 -9.81 26.65
C ARG A 23 34.76 -8.90 25.45
N ASN A 24 33.74 -8.03 25.52
CA ASN A 24 33.30 -7.13 24.45
C ASN A 24 32.82 -7.87 23.18
N ASP A 25 32.35 -9.14 23.34
CA ASP A 25 31.64 -9.87 22.29
C ASP A 25 30.15 -9.52 22.33
N VAL A 26 29.82 -8.37 21.75
CA VAL A 26 28.47 -7.82 21.73
C VAL A 26 27.47 -8.77 21.08
N ARG A 27 27.89 -9.50 20.03
CA ARG A 27 27.01 -10.41 19.29
C ARG A 27 26.60 -11.61 20.15
N ALA A 28 27.56 -12.27 20.77
CA ALA A 28 27.28 -13.41 21.64
C ALA A 28 26.48 -12.96 22.87
N ALA A 29 26.92 -11.90 23.56
CA ALA A 29 26.20 -11.34 24.72
C ALA A 29 24.74 -11.04 24.40
N THR A 30 24.45 -10.36 23.29
CA THR A 30 23.09 -10.05 22.83
C THR A 30 22.25 -11.31 22.65
N SER A 31 22.81 -12.34 22.00
CA SER A 31 22.10 -13.62 21.77
C SER A 31 21.71 -14.32 23.08
N TYR A 32 22.63 -14.39 24.06
CA TYR A 32 22.37 -15.03 25.34
C TYR A 32 21.42 -14.22 26.22
N TYR A 33 21.52 -12.87 26.24
CA TYR A 33 20.54 -12.03 26.93
C TYR A 33 19.13 -12.17 26.34
N GLN A 34 18.99 -12.19 25.01
CA GLN A 34 17.69 -12.42 24.36
C GLN A 34 17.12 -13.79 24.70
N ALA A 35 17.95 -14.85 24.74
CA ALA A 35 17.54 -16.18 25.11
C ALA A 35 17.05 -16.23 26.57
N ALA A 36 17.74 -15.56 27.49
CA ALA A 36 17.33 -15.48 28.90
C ALA A 36 15.96 -14.78 29.07
N LEU A 37 15.77 -13.63 28.42
CA LEU A 37 14.50 -12.90 28.44
C LEU A 37 13.36 -13.70 27.81
N LYS A 38 13.61 -14.38 26.70
CA LYS A 38 12.64 -15.24 26.05
C LYS A 38 12.20 -16.41 26.95
N ALA A 39 13.14 -17.05 27.64
CA ALA A 39 12.84 -18.12 28.58
C ALA A 39 11.95 -17.61 29.73
N ALA A 40 12.25 -16.43 30.28
CA ALA A 40 11.42 -15.79 31.31
C ALA A 40 10.01 -15.45 30.80
N GLN A 41 9.86 -14.96 29.58
CA GLN A 41 8.57 -14.67 28.96
C GLN A 41 7.75 -15.94 28.68
N GLN A 42 8.40 -17.08 28.42
CA GLN A 42 7.76 -18.38 28.22
C GLN A 42 7.31 -19.05 29.51
N GLY A 43 7.48 -18.39 30.67
CA GLY A 43 7.00 -18.86 31.95
C GLY A 43 7.97 -19.73 32.69
N GLU A 44 9.27 -19.78 32.31
CA GLU A 44 10.27 -20.45 33.13
C GLU A 44 10.38 -19.75 34.50
N PRO A 45 10.58 -20.50 35.59
CA PRO A 45 10.67 -19.92 36.94
C PRO A 45 11.79 -18.90 37.06
N VAL A 46 11.47 -17.71 37.53
CA VAL A 46 12.44 -16.61 37.74
C VAL A 46 12.60 -16.44 39.28
N ASP A 47 13.79 -16.80 39.79
CA ASP A 47 14.15 -16.48 41.14
C ASP A 47 14.21 -14.97 41.37
N PHE A 48 13.84 -14.53 42.57
CA PHE A 48 13.89 -13.11 42.94
C PHE A 48 15.29 -12.51 42.77
N ALA A 49 16.34 -13.28 43.03
CA ALA A 49 17.73 -12.87 42.87
C ALA A 49 18.13 -12.65 41.41
N VAL A 50 17.41 -13.23 40.44
CA VAL A 50 17.72 -13.13 39.00
C VAL A 50 17.06 -11.91 38.34
N ARG A 51 16.01 -11.37 38.95
CA ARG A 51 15.26 -10.23 38.38
C ARG A 51 16.13 -8.99 38.04
N PRO A 52 17.03 -8.53 38.94
CA PRO A 52 17.89 -7.39 38.62
C PRO A 52 18.81 -7.67 37.43
N ARG A 53 19.25 -8.92 37.23
CA ARG A 53 20.07 -9.32 36.10
C ARG A 53 19.26 -9.31 34.79
N LEU A 54 18.00 -9.72 34.82
CA LEU A 54 17.09 -9.60 33.66
C LEU A 54 16.81 -8.13 33.31
N GLU A 55 16.66 -7.26 34.31
CA GLU A 55 16.52 -5.82 34.07
C GLU A 55 17.80 -5.23 33.45
N ALA A 56 18.96 -5.61 33.95
CA ALA A 56 20.25 -5.24 33.36
C ALA A 56 20.39 -5.75 31.92
N ALA A 57 19.92 -6.97 31.62
CA ALA A 57 19.89 -7.53 30.28
C ALA A 57 19.08 -6.67 29.32
N VAL A 58 17.88 -6.20 29.74
CA VAL A 58 17.06 -5.26 28.93
C VAL A 58 17.82 -3.97 28.67
N GLY A 59 18.49 -3.41 29.69
CA GLY A 59 19.34 -2.21 29.53
C GLY A 59 20.47 -2.41 28.53
N TYR A 60 21.18 -3.53 28.64
CA TYR A 60 22.28 -3.87 27.72
C TYR A 60 21.80 -4.02 26.26
N LEU A 61 20.69 -4.74 26.07
CA LEU A 61 20.12 -4.95 24.73
C LEU A 61 19.68 -3.62 24.09
N ARG A 62 19.06 -2.74 24.87
CA ARG A 62 18.67 -1.42 24.38
C ARG A 62 19.90 -0.61 23.97
N GLN A 63 20.92 -0.53 24.83
CA GLN A 63 22.14 0.23 24.54
C GLN A 63 22.88 -0.34 23.31
N SER A 64 22.94 -1.68 23.18
CA SER A 64 23.55 -2.34 22.03
C SER A 64 22.78 -2.06 20.72
N ALA A 65 21.44 -2.06 20.78
CA ALA A 65 20.61 -1.73 19.63
C ALA A 65 20.76 -0.26 19.21
N GLU A 66 20.81 0.67 20.17
CA GLU A 66 21.05 2.09 19.91
C GLU A 66 22.44 2.33 19.27
N ALA A 67 23.48 1.67 19.81
CA ALA A 67 24.83 1.75 19.25
C ALA A 67 24.93 1.18 17.83
N TYR A 68 24.27 0.02 17.59
CA TYR A 68 24.17 -0.60 16.27
C TYR A 68 23.46 0.31 15.27
N THR A 69 22.29 0.84 15.65
CA THR A 69 21.53 1.77 14.83
C THR A 69 22.33 3.02 14.49
N SER A 70 23.00 3.60 15.48
CA SER A 70 23.87 4.78 15.29
C SER A 70 25.02 4.48 14.32
N ALA A 71 25.67 3.32 14.48
CA ALA A 71 26.76 2.91 13.59
C ALA A 71 26.28 2.72 12.14
N LEU A 72 25.12 2.08 11.93
CA LEU A 72 24.55 1.93 10.59
C LEU A 72 24.16 3.28 9.97
N LYS A 73 23.55 4.17 10.75
CA LYS A 73 23.19 5.51 10.28
C LYS A 73 24.40 6.37 9.92
N SER A 74 25.52 6.18 10.60
CA SER A 74 26.75 6.91 10.27
C SER A 74 27.34 6.54 8.90
N ILE A 75 26.98 5.37 8.36
CA ILE A 75 27.39 4.92 7.01
C ILE A 75 26.51 5.58 5.94
N VAL A 76 25.26 5.89 6.30
CA VAL A 76 24.29 6.57 5.40
C VAL A 76 24.64 8.03 5.34
N SER A 77 25.15 8.47 4.19
CA SER A 77 25.48 9.87 3.91
C SER A 77 24.63 10.35 2.73
N ASP A 78 24.66 11.65 2.46
CA ASP A 78 24.02 12.26 1.29
C ASP A 78 24.47 11.64 -0.06
N ARG A 79 25.58 10.89 -0.05
CA ARG A 79 26.09 10.19 -1.22
C ARG A 79 25.42 8.85 -1.50
N THR A 80 24.74 8.26 -0.53
CA THR A 80 24.20 6.89 -0.64
C THR A 80 22.82 6.81 -1.23
N GLY A 81 22.10 7.93 -1.36
CA GLY A 81 20.76 8.02 -1.90
C GLY A 81 19.67 7.36 -1.04
N ASP A 82 18.41 7.59 -1.42
CA ASP A 82 17.24 7.18 -0.65
C ASP A 82 17.10 5.66 -0.49
N ARG A 83 17.40 4.89 -1.53
CA ARG A 83 17.32 3.41 -1.46
C ARG A 83 18.17 2.83 -0.36
N PHE A 84 19.40 3.35 -0.18
CA PHE A 84 20.31 2.88 0.86
C PHE A 84 19.84 3.31 2.25
N ARG A 85 19.37 4.55 2.38
CA ARG A 85 18.77 5.06 3.62
C ARG A 85 17.59 4.20 4.05
N HIS A 86 16.65 3.95 3.15
CA HIS A 86 15.48 3.11 3.43
C HIS A 86 15.85 1.68 3.81
N ALA A 87 16.89 1.10 3.20
CA ALA A 87 17.39 -0.22 3.58
C ALA A 87 17.87 -0.24 5.04
N VAL A 88 18.61 0.78 5.49
CA VAL A 88 19.06 0.90 6.88
C VAL A 88 17.86 1.14 7.81
N GLU A 89 16.91 2.00 7.46
CA GLU A 89 15.69 2.22 8.23
C GLU A 89 14.88 0.93 8.43
N ILE A 90 14.80 0.07 7.40
CA ILE A 90 14.15 -1.26 7.49
C ILE A 90 14.96 -2.17 8.42
N MET A 91 16.29 -2.21 8.30
CA MET A 91 17.14 -3.03 9.16
C MET A 91 17.08 -2.63 10.63
N THR A 92 16.88 -1.36 10.93
CA THR A 92 16.78 -0.82 12.30
C THR A 92 15.35 -0.83 12.84
N GLY A 93 14.35 -1.23 12.03
CA GLY A 93 12.95 -1.26 12.42
C GLY A 93 12.25 0.10 12.42
N GLU A 94 12.91 1.15 11.90
CA GLU A 94 12.32 2.50 11.79
C GLU A 94 11.35 2.62 10.60
N ARG A 95 11.49 1.75 9.62
CA ARG A 95 10.61 1.66 8.44
C ARG A 95 10.07 0.25 8.30
N GLN A 96 8.77 0.12 8.15
CA GLN A 96 8.13 -1.16 7.84
C GLN A 96 8.43 -1.58 6.39
N LEU A 97 8.65 -2.87 6.16
CA LEU A 97 8.69 -3.41 4.82
C LEU A 97 7.26 -3.63 4.31
N PHE A 98 6.92 -3.01 3.18
CA PHE A 98 5.68 -3.29 2.45
C PHE A 98 6.00 -4.05 1.16
N ALA A 99 5.11 -4.96 0.81
CA ALA A 99 5.17 -5.72 -0.43
C ALA A 99 3.85 -5.60 -1.20
N SER A 100 3.92 -5.86 -2.49
CA SER A 100 2.76 -6.06 -3.35
C SER A 100 2.05 -7.36 -2.93
N GLU A 101 0.81 -7.26 -2.45
CA GLU A 101 -0.03 -8.37 -1.98
C GLU A 101 -1.45 -8.23 -2.53
N PRO A 102 -1.67 -8.43 -3.85
CA PRO A 102 -2.99 -8.31 -4.45
C PRO A 102 -3.94 -9.38 -3.92
N SER A 103 -5.22 -9.02 -3.78
CA SER A 103 -6.23 -9.92 -3.18
C SER A 103 -6.77 -11.00 -4.12
N VAL A 104 -6.54 -10.90 -5.45
CA VAL A 104 -7.10 -11.82 -6.45
C VAL A 104 -6.03 -12.47 -7.31
N PHE A 105 -5.15 -11.69 -7.96
CA PHE A 105 -4.18 -12.22 -8.92
C PHE A 105 -2.82 -11.58 -8.72
N TYR A 106 -1.81 -12.42 -8.51
CA TYR A 106 -0.42 -12.02 -8.39
C TYR A 106 0.36 -12.48 -9.63
N PHE A 107 0.87 -11.52 -10.41
CA PHE A 107 1.78 -11.79 -11.51
C PHE A 107 3.22 -11.68 -10.98
N PRO A 108 4.06 -12.74 -11.11
CA PRO A 108 5.37 -12.80 -10.48
C PRO A 108 6.41 -11.89 -11.17
N TYR A 109 7.48 -11.63 -10.45
CA TYR A 109 8.69 -10.95 -10.91
C TYR A 109 8.55 -9.47 -11.31
N LEU A 110 7.42 -8.85 -11.04
CA LEU A 110 7.24 -7.40 -11.20
C LEU A 110 8.01 -6.65 -10.09
N ALA A 111 8.45 -5.43 -10.40
CA ALA A 111 9.16 -4.61 -9.44
C ALA A 111 8.30 -4.28 -8.22
N ASN A 112 8.85 -4.46 -7.01
CA ASN A 112 8.17 -4.09 -5.75
C ASN A 112 8.27 -2.58 -5.52
N ARG A 113 7.43 -1.81 -6.21
CA ARG A 113 7.44 -0.35 -6.30
C ARG A 113 6.07 0.22 -6.01
N GLN A 114 6.00 1.20 -5.12
CA GLN A 114 4.76 1.79 -4.62
C GLN A 114 4.21 2.86 -5.58
N PHE A 115 5.06 3.80 -6.00
CA PHE A 115 4.72 4.85 -6.95
C PHE A 115 5.60 4.77 -8.20
N PHE A 116 5.05 5.22 -9.31
CA PHE A 116 5.74 5.37 -10.59
C PHE A 116 5.80 6.85 -10.96
N GLU A 117 6.94 7.29 -11.49
CA GLU A 117 7.10 8.70 -11.84
C GLU A 117 6.47 9.01 -13.19
N ARG A 118 5.96 10.23 -13.34
CA ARG A 118 5.22 10.66 -14.52
C ARG A 118 6.05 10.64 -15.80
N ASP A 119 7.35 10.90 -15.69
CA ASP A 119 8.31 10.91 -16.81
C ASP A 119 8.68 9.51 -17.31
N GLU A 120 8.23 8.46 -16.64
CA GLU A 120 8.34 7.08 -17.11
C GLU A 120 7.28 6.72 -18.17
N PHE A 121 6.32 7.63 -18.45
CA PHE A 121 5.18 7.37 -19.33
C PHE A 121 5.00 8.47 -20.37
N ASP A 122 5.24 8.16 -21.63
CA ASP A 122 5.18 9.11 -22.75
C ASP A 122 3.79 9.75 -22.96
N TRP A 123 2.72 9.05 -22.53
CA TRP A 123 1.34 9.52 -22.68
C TRP A 123 0.91 10.52 -21.59
N VAL A 124 1.61 10.60 -20.47
CA VAL A 124 1.22 11.45 -19.33
C VAL A 124 1.13 12.94 -19.68
N PRO A 125 2.09 13.55 -20.38
CA PRO A 125 2.02 14.97 -20.71
C PRO A 125 0.78 15.33 -21.55
N GLU A 126 0.34 14.45 -22.46
CA GLU A 126 -0.85 14.68 -23.28
C GLU A 126 -2.14 14.61 -22.45
N LEU A 127 -2.23 13.64 -21.52
CA LEU A 127 -3.38 13.54 -20.62
C LEU A 127 -3.45 14.72 -19.64
N GLU A 128 -2.32 15.13 -19.05
CA GLU A 128 -2.26 16.29 -18.15
C GLU A 128 -2.66 17.59 -18.86
N ALA A 129 -2.34 17.74 -20.14
CA ALA A 129 -2.74 18.91 -20.94
C ALA A 129 -4.26 19.04 -21.11
N GLU A 130 -5.00 17.94 -21.03
CA GLU A 130 -6.48 17.92 -21.09
C GLU A 130 -7.17 18.21 -19.76
N THR A 131 -6.43 18.41 -18.67
CA THR A 131 -6.98 18.58 -17.29
C THR A 131 -8.10 19.62 -17.22
N LEU A 132 -7.92 20.79 -17.86
CA LEU A 132 -8.92 21.87 -17.83
C LEU A 132 -10.21 21.48 -18.55
N ALA A 133 -10.11 20.76 -19.67
CA ALA A 133 -11.26 20.27 -20.42
C ALA A 133 -12.01 19.17 -19.64
N ILE A 134 -11.28 18.23 -19.05
CA ILE A 134 -11.83 17.17 -18.19
C ILE A 134 -12.51 17.77 -16.96
N LYS A 135 -11.87 18.76 -16.32
CA LYS A 135 -12.45 19.48 -15.17
C LYS A 135 -13.72 20.26 -15.56
N ALA A 136 -13.80 20.81 -16.77
CA ALA A 136 -15.00 21.49 -17.25
C ALA A 136 -16.17 20.50 -17.45
N GLU A 137 -15.93 19.32 -18.01
CA GLU A 137 -16.95 18.26 -18.14
C GLU A 137 -17.44 17.79 -16.75
N LEU A 138 -16.52 17.53 -15.82
CA LEU A 138 -16.88 17.19 -14.42
C LEU A 138 -17.72 18.30 -13.78
N THR A 139 -17.36 19.57 -13.97
CA THR A 139 -18.08 20.71 -13.39
C THR A 139 -19.50 20.80 -13.95
N ALA A 140 -19.69 20.56 -15.25
CA ALA A 140 -21.02 20.49 -15.86
C ALA A 140 -21.86 19.35 -15.27
N LEU A 141 -21.28 18.16 -15.11
CA LEU A 141 -21.94 17.02 -14.46
C LEU A 141 -22.38 17.35 -13.03
N LEU A 142 -21.53 18.01 -12.25
CA LEU A 142 -21.86 18.42 -10.88
C LEU A 142 -22.98 19.46 -10.84
N ALA A 143 -22.97 20.43 -11.77
CA ALA A 143 -24.01 21.47 -11.88
C ALA A 143 -25.38 20.89 -12.24
N GLU A 144 -25.42 19.82 -13.02
CA GLU A 144 -26.62 19.10 -13.42
C GLU A 144 -27.09 18.09 -12.36
N GLY A 145 -26.38 17.97 -11.23
CA GLY A 145 -26.72 17.04 -10.15
C GLY A 145 -26.47 15.58 -10.50
N ALA A 146 -25.38 15.30 -11.25
CA ALA A 146 -25.01 13.93 -11.59
C ALA A 146 -24.94 13.02 -10.37
N ASP A 147 -25.49 11.82 -10.51
CA ASP A 147 -25.69 10.87 -9.43
C ASP A 147 -24.42 10.06 -9.13
N PHE A 148 -23.66 10.51 -8.14
CA PHE A 148 -22.50 9.80 -7.61
C PHE A 148 -22.97 8.71 -6.65
N GLN A 149 -22.73 7.45 -7.00
CA GLN A 149 -23.07 6.29 -6.18
C GLN A 149 -21.98 5.95 -5.17
N PRO A 150 -22.28 5.34 -4.01
CA PRO A 150 -21.25 4.83 -3.12
C PRO A 150 -20.23 3.96 -3.88
N TYR A 151 -18.94 4.16 -3.63
CA TYR A 151 -17.90 3.38 -4.33
C TYR A 151 -17.95 1.90 -3.94
N VAL A 152 -18.23 1.61 -2.67
CA VAL A 152 -18.40 0.26 -2.15
C VAL A 152 -19.88 -0.04 -2.09
N GLU A 153 -20.37 -0.82 -3.06
CA GLU A 153 -21.76 -1.27 -3.12
C GLU A 153 -21.91 -2.66 -2.49
N ASP A 154 -23.10 -2.96 -2.00
CA ASP A 154 -23.48 -4.34 -1.62
C ASP A 154 -23.79 -5.13 -2.89
N ASP A 155 -23.17 -6.28 -3.06
CA ASP A 155 -23.52 -7.24 -4.11
C ASP A 155 -24.68 -8.11 -3.59
N ALA A 156 -25.84 -8.03 -4.25
CA ALA A 156 -27.05 -8.73 -3.80
C ALA A 156 -26.90 -10.26 -3.88
N ASP A 157 -25.99 -10.75 -4.75
CA ASP A 157 -25.84 -12.18 -5.06
C ASP A 157 -24.64 -12.82 -4.33
N ARG A 158 -23.95 -12.05 -3.48
CA ARG A 158 -22.79 -12.51 -2.73
C ARG A 158 -22.87 -12.18 -1.25
N PRO A 159 -22.28 -13.02 -0.36
CA PRO A 159 -22.14 -12.65 1.03
C PRO A 159 -21.39 -11.32 1.17
N ARG A 160 -21.97 -10.41 1.97
CA ARG A 160 -21.36 -9.10 2.26
C ARG A 160 -19.94 -9.29 2.78
N ARG A 161 -18.96 -8.74 2.07
CA ARG A 161 -17.58 -8.67 2.55
C ARG A 161 -17.45 -7.39 3.36
N GLU A 162 -16.92 -7.53 4.57
CA GLU A 162 -16.61 -6.36 5.40
C GLU A 162 -15.55 -5.50 4.69
N PHE A 163 -15.84 -4.23 4.48
CA PHE A 163 -14.90 -3.26 3.93
C PHE A 163 -14.92 -2.00 4.81
N HIS A 164 -14.36 -2.12 6.01
CA HIS A 164 -14.17 -1.02 6.98
C HIS A 164 -15.41 -0.13 7.24
N GLY A 165 -16.61 -0.70 7.12
CA GLY A 165 -17.87 0.04 7.29
C GLY A 165 -18.24 0.97 6.13
N LEU A 166 -17.53 0.94 5.00
CA LEU A 166 -17.75 1.84 3.85
C LEU A 166 -18.84 1.37 2.87
N HIS A 167 -19.52 0.27 3.14
CA HIS A 167 -20.65 -0.18 2.31
C HIS A 167 -21.79 0.84 2.35
N GLY A 168 -22.16 1.37 1.18
CA GLY A 168 -23.18 2.38 1.03
C GLY A 168 -22.81 3.75 1.62
N ASP A 169 -21.54 3.98 1.97
CA ASP A 169 -21.09 5.23 2.56
C ASP A 169 -21.02 6.35 1.51
N ALA A 170 -21.79 7.40 1.71
CA ALA A 170 -21.82 8.58 0.86
C ALA A 170 -20.54 9.45 0.98
N SER A 171 -19.63 9.15 1.91
CA SER A 171 -18.37 9.88 2.07
C SER A 171 -17.37 9.58 0.97
N TRP A 172 -17.46 8.39 0.35
CA TRP A 172 -16.68 7.98 -0.80
C TRP A 172 -17.60 7.48 -1.92
N THR A 173 -17.72 8.28 -2.97
CA THR A 173 -18.64 8.00 -4.08
C THR A 173 -17.94 8.07 -5.43
N ALA A 174 -18.52 7.43 -6.42
CA ALA A 174 -18.03 7.33 -7.78
C ALA A 174 -19.08 7.69 -8.83
N LEU A 175 -18.66 8.34 -9.91
CA LEU A 175 -19.40 8.44 -11.15
C LEU A 175 -18.60 7.73 -12.25
N TYR A 176 -19.08 6.56 -12.65
CA TYR A 176 -18.37 5.71 -13.61
C TYR A 176 -18.57 6.21 -15.05
N LEU A 177 -17.46 6.31 -15.80
CA LEU A 177 -17.44 6.46 -17.27
C LEU A 177 -17.23 5.10 -17.94
N TRP A 178 -16.45 4.21 -17.29
CA TRP A 178 -16.30 2.79 -17.61
C TRP A 178 -16.44 1.98 -16.33
N ARG A 179 -17.18 0.89 -16.40
CA ARG A 179 -17.38 -0.03 -15.30
C ARG A 179 -17.39 -1.47 -15.82
N ASP A 180 -16.76 -2.37 -15.12
CA ASP A 180 -16.71 -3.81 -15.45
C ASP A 180 -16.23 -4.07 -16.90
N GLY A 181 -15.18 -3.34 -17.32
CA GLY A 181 -14.59 -3.45 -18.64
C GLY A 181 -15.42 -2.83 -19.78
N LYS A 182 -16.50 -2.10 -19.49
CA LYS A 182 -17.42 -1.52 -20.48
C LYS A 182 -17.69 -0.04 -20.23
N PRO A 183 -17.88 0.76 -21.31
CA PRO A 183 -18.32 2.13 -21.15
C PRO A 183 -19.73 2.18 -20.49
N VAL A 184 -19.97 3.21 -19.69
CA VAL A 184 -21.29 3.58 -19.15
C VAL A 184 -21.85 4.69 -20.06
N PRO A 185 -22.69 4.38 -21.06
CA PRO A 185 -23.00 5.29 -22.17
C PRO A 185 -23.63 6.60 -21.71
N GLU A 186 -24.49 6.58 -20.69
CA GLU A 186 -25.15 7.76 -20.14
C GLU A 186 -24.19 8.78 -19.53
N ASN A 187 -23.07 8.33 -18.99
CA ASN A 187 -22.03 9.20 -18.41
C ASN A 187 -20.92 9.50 -19.41
N ALA A 188 -20.43 8.47 -20.14
CA ALA A 188 -19.34 8.59 -21.10
C ALA A 188 -19.67 9.58 -22.25
N SER A 189 -20.92 9.57 -22.74
CA SER A 189 -21.38 10.50 -23.78
C SER A 189 -21.38 11.98 -23.35
N ARG A 190 -21.42 12.23 -22.05
CA ARG A 190 -21.36 13.59 -21.46
C ARG A 190 -19.93 14.06 -21.19
N CYS A 191 -18.94 13.17 -21.36
CA CYS A 191 -17.52 13.42 -21.12
C CYS A 191 -16.66 13.11 -22.37
N PRO A 192 -16.98 13.64 -23.57
CA PRO A 192 -16.29 13.26 -24.79
C PRO A 192 -14.80 13.65 -24.80
N ARG A 193 -14.41 14.74 -24.15
CA ARG A 193 -12.99 15.15 -24.05
C ARG A 193 -12.23 14.22 -23.12
N THR A 194 -12.82 13.82 -21.98
CA THR A 194 -12.24 12.83 -21.06
C THR A 194 -12.04 11.50 -21.78
N MET A 195 -13.05 11.02 -22.50
CA MET A 195 -12.95 9.76 -23.24
C MET A 195 -11.88 9.82 -24.33
N ALA A 196 -11.83 10.89 -25.12
CA ALA A 196 -10.81 11.08 -26.17
C ALA A 196 -9.37 11.20 -25.60
N ALA A 197 -9.22 11.80 -24.42
CA ALA A 197 -7.92 11.86 -23.76
C ALA A 197 -7.45 10.47 -23.29
N LEU A 198 -8.38 9.65 -22.79
CA LEU A 198 -8.09 8.28 -22.31
C LEU A 198 -7.87 7.27 -23.44
N ASP A 199 -8.35 7.52 -24.67
CA ASP A 199 -8.06 6.67 -25.84
C ASP A 199 -6.55 6.57 -26.16
N LYS A 200 -5.75 7.52 -25.68
CA LYS A 200 -4.28 7.56 -25.83
C LYS A 200 -3.53 6.88 -24.68
N VAL A 201 -4.23 6.53 -23.61
CA VAL A 201 -3.67 5.88 -22.43
C VAL A 201 -3.67 4.35 -22.63
N PRO A 202 -2.58 3.64 -22.31
CA PRO A 202 -2.53 2.18 -22.42
C PRO A 202 -3.37 1.52 -21.30
N MET A 203 -4.70 1.67 -21.40
CA MET A 203 -5.62 1.17 -20.40
C MET A 203 -5.60 -0.35 -20.34
N THR A 204 -5.80 -0.90 -19.15
CA THR A 204 -5.89 -2.36 -18.98
C THR A 204 -7.22 -2.89 -19.46
N HIS A 205 -7.19 -4.06 -20.12
CA HIS A 205 -8.38 -4.81 -20.50
C HIS A 205 -8.23 -6.23 -19.96
N ILE A 206 -8.90 -6.52 -18.83
CA ILE A 206 -8.78 -7.79 -18.10
C ILE A 206 -10.19 -8.30 -17.76
N GLY A 207 -10.80 -9.05 -18.66
CA GLY A 207 -12.15 -9.59 -18.49
C GLY A 207 -13.15 -8.52 -18.05
N THR A 208 -13.95 -8.83 -17.05
CA THR A 208 -14.89 -7.89 -16.41
C THR A 208 -14.25 -7.06 -15.28
N LYS A 209 -12.92 -7.15 -15.05
CA LYS A 209 -12.26 -6.43 -13.94
C LYS A 209 -11.83 -5.02 -14.33
N THR A 210 -11.36 -4.85 -15.56
CA THR A 210 -10.85 -3.58 -16.06
C THR A 210 -11.20 -3.37 -17.55
N PRO A 211 -11.21 -2.13 -18.06
CA PRO A 211 -10.90 -0.93 -17.30
C PRO A 211 -12.05 -0.46 -16.41
N ALA A 212 -11.66 0.19 -15.31
CA ALA A 212 -12.55 1.08 -14.58
C ALA A 212 -12.08 2.52 -14.81
N VAL A 213 -13.01 3.40 -15.19
CA VAL A 213 -12.77 4.85 -15.30
C VAL A 213 -13.88 5.56 -14.56
N LEU A 214 -13.52 6.41 -13.60
CA LEU A 214 -14.51 7.08 -12.78
C LEU A 214 -14.01 8.41 -12.22
N PHE A 215 -14.92 9.31 -11.96
CA PHE A 215 -14.67 10.42 -11.04
C PHE A 215 -14.87 9.93 -9.61
N SER A 216 -13.78 9.82 -8.85
CA SER A 216 -13.79 9.42 -7.43
C SER A 216 -13.91 10.66 -6.56
N LYS A 217 -15.01 10.75 -5.81
CA LYS A 217 -15.34 11.88 -4.93
C LYS A 217 -15.19 11.47 -3.47
N LEU A 218 -14.45 12.25 -2.71
CA LEU A 218 -14.23 12.08 -1.28
C LEU A 218 -14.66 13.35 -0.55
N THR A 219 -15.65 13.24 0.33
CA THR A 219 -16.22 14.39 1.06
C THR A 219 -15.25 14.94 2.11
N PRO A 220 -15.54 16.14 2.68
CA PRO A 220 -14.76 16.69 3.79
C PRO A 220 -14.59 15.71 4.96
N GLY A 221 -13.37 15.62 5.48
CA GLY A 221 -13.03 14.76 6.63
C GLY A 221 -13.03 13.26 6.35
N ALA A 222 -13.38 12.82 5.14
CA ALA A 222 -13.50 11.40 4.83
C ALA A 222 -12.15 10.69 4.73
N HIS A 223 -12.11 9.43 5.17
CA HIS A 223 -10.94 8.56 5.16
C HIS A 223 -11.29 7.23 4.52
N ILE A 224 -10.54 6.84 3.49
CA ILE A 224 -10.54 5.49 2.94
C ILE A 224 -9.45 4.73 3.69
N PRO A 225 -9.81 3.78 4.58
CA PRO A 225 -8.84 3.09 5.44
C PRO A 225 -7.86 2.21 4.67
N PRO A 226 -6.78 1.75 5.29
CA PRO A 226 -5.80 0.87 4.66
C PRO A 226 -6.43 -0.37 4.05
N HIS A 227 -6.20 -0.58 2.74
CA HIS A 227 -6.70 -1.71 1.97
C HIS A 227 -5.73 -2.04 0.84
N ARG A 228 -6.01 -3.13 0.09
CA ARG A 228 -5.22 -3.59 -1.05
C ARG A 228 -6.11 -3.81 -2.26
N GLY A 229 -5.56 -3.53 -3.43
CA GLY A 229 -6.21 -3.80 -4.71
C GLY A 229 -6.19 -5.29 -5.08
N MET A 230 -6.80 -5.60 -6.21
CA MET A 230 -7.01 -6.98 -6.65
C MET A 230 -5.87 -7.54 -7.49
N LEU A 231 -5.15 -6.73 -8.24
CA LEU A 231 -4.22 -7.14 -9.28
C LEU A 231 -2.92 -6.35 -9.16
N ASN A 232 -1.76 -6.99 -9.28
CA ASN A 232 -0.47 -6.29 -9.35
C ASN A 232 0.05 -6.08 -10.77
N CYS A 233 -0.64 -6.58 -11.78
CA CYS A 233 -0.28 -6.42 -13.19
C CYS A 233 -0.76 -5.10 -13.80
N ARG A 234 -1.47 -4.26 -13.05
CA ARG A 234 -1.92 -2.93 -13.43
C ARG A 234 -1.51 -1.89 -12.39
N LEU A 235 -1.56 -0.65 -12.80
CA LEU A 235 -1.39 0.52 -11.93
C LEU A 235 -2.68 1.34 -11.94
N ILE A 236 -2.88 2.12 -10.89
CA ILE A 236 -3.95 3.12 -10.82
C ILE A 236 -3.38 4.49 -11.15
N GLY A 237 -4.01 5.18 -12.08
CA GLY A 237 -3.80 6.59 -12.37
C GLY A 237 -4.83 7.46 -11.63
N HIS A 238 -4.40 8.46 -10.89
CA HIS A 238 -5.23 9.53 -10.35
C HIS A 238 -4.87 10.85 -11.00
N LEU A 239 -5.72 11.39 -11.88
CA LEU A 239 -5.61 12.77 -12.35
C LEU A 239 -6.43 13.67 -11.44
N PRO A 240 -5.79 14.50 -10.59
CA PRO A 240 -6.48 15.38 -9.64
C PRO A 240 -7.15 16.54 -10.36
N LEU A 241 -8.47 16.72 -10.12
CA LEU A 241 -9.28 17.74 -10.78
C LEU A 241 -9.76 18.83 -9.81
N ILE A 242 -10.19 18.44 -8.62
CA ILE A 242 -10.60 19.32 -7.54
C ILE A 242 -9.94 18.78 -6.28
N VAL A 243 -8.90 19.45 -5.79
CA VAL A 243 -8.13 18.96 -4.64
C VAL A 243 -7.81 20.11 -3.71
N PRO A 244 -8.53 20.23 -2.60
CA PRO A 244 -8.20 21.19 -1.54
C PRO A 244 -6.93 20.76 -0.80
N ASP A 245 -6.31 21.72 -0.12
CA ASP A 245 -5.20 21.47 0.79
C ASP A 245 -5.60 20.46 1.88
N GLY A 246 -4.65 19.59 2.28
CA GLY A 246 -4.91 18.58 3.30
C GLY A 246 -5.30 17.19 2.76
N CYS A 247 -5.45 17.03 1.45
CA CYS A 247 -5.71 15.72 0.85
C CYS A 247 -4.40 14.96 0.59
N TRP A 248 -4.37 13.67 0.94
CA TRP A 248 -3.19 12.83 0.77
C TRP A 248 -3.54 11.37 0.45
N LEU A 249 -2.59 10.70 -0.19
CA LEU A 249 -2.58 9.27 -0.51
C LEU A 249 -1.30 8.64 0.05
N ARG A 250 -1.43 7.60 0.89
CA ARG A 250 -0.33 6.74 1.33
C ARG A 250 -0.40 5.43 0.56
N VAL A 251 0.73 5.00 0.05
CA VAL A 251 0.93 3.66 -0.53
C VAL A 251 2.15 3.05 0.14
N GLY A 252 1.97 1.95 0.86
CA GLY A 252 2.99 1.40 1.72
C GLY A 252 3.46 2.41 2.76
N ASN A 253 4.73 2.77 2.72
CA ASN A 253 5.32 3.76 3.63
C ASN A 253 5.64 5.10 2.95
N GLU A 254 5.08 5.37 1.77
CA GLU A 254 5.24 6.64 1.08
C GLU A 254 3.90 7.36 1.01
N THR A 255 3.88 8.64 1.44
CA THR A 255 2.71 9.50 1.39
C THR A 255 2.95 10.62 0.40
N ARG A 256 2.04 10.78 -0.56
CA ARG A 256 2.04 11.88 -1.54
C ARG A 256 0.77 12.71 -1.41
N ARG A 257 0.88 14.00 -1.71
CA ARG A 257 -0.26 14.90 -1.88
C ARG A 257 -0.63 14.97 -3.35
N TRP A 258 -1.92 15.12 -3.63
CA TRP A 258 -2.35 15.43 -4.98
C TRP A 258 -2.10 16.90 -5.30
N GLU A 259 -1.68 17.16 -6.52
CA GLU A 259 -1.57 18.48 -7.12
C GLU A 259 -2.47 18.51 -8.37
N GLU A 260 -3.38 19.49 -8.48
CA GLU A 260 -4.32 19.56 -9.61
C GLU A 260 -3.57 19.52 -10.95
N GLY A 261 -4.04 18.65 -11.84
CA GLY A 261 -3.44 18.45 -13.17
C GLY A 261 -2.13 17.68 -13.19
N LYS A 262 -1.67 17.15 -12.05
CA LYS A 262 -0.47 16.31 -11.95
C LYS A 262 -0.84 14.88 -11.59
N LEU A 263 -0.65 13.98 -12.53
CA LEU A 263 -1.02 12.57 -12.37
C LEU A 263 -0.21 11.90 -11.26
N LEU A 264 -0.87 11.15 -10.37
CA LEU A 264 -0.23 10.16 -9.51
C LEU A 264 -0.48 8.77 -10.08
N ILE A 265 0.59 7.97 -10.21
CA ILE A 265 0.52 6.59 -10.71
C ILE A 265 1.10 5.69 -9.63
N PHE A 266 0.33 4.67 -9.21
CA PHE A 266 0.74 3.80 -8.12
C PHE A 266 0.22 2.37 -8.26
N ASP A 267 0.89 1.45 -7.57
CA ASP A 267 0.48 0.05 -7.45
C ASP A 267 -0.43 -0.10 -6.23
N ASP A 268 -1.73 -0.27 -6.47
CA ASP A 268 -2.75 -0.44 -5.42
C ASP A 268 -2.71 -1.81 -4.74
N SER A 269 -1.92 -2.76 -5.25
CA SER A 269 -1.71 -4.04 -4.59
C SER A 269 -0.89 -3.94 -3.30
N PHE A 270 -0.18 -2.82 -3.10
CA PHE A 270 0.31 -2.44 -1.79
C PHE A 270 -0.83 -1.98 -0.89
N GLU A 271 -0.66 -2.14 0.41
CA GLU A 271 -1.56 -1.49 1.36
C GLU A 271 -1.52 0.02 1.13
N HIS A 272 -2.69 0.59 0.87
CA HIS A 272 -2.83 2.01 0.61
C HIS A 272 -4.09 2.57 1.28
N GLU A 273 -4.05 3.87 1.56
CA GLU A 273 -5.16 4.63 2.15
C GLU A 273 -5.17 6.05 1.61
N ALA A 274 -6.35 6.68 1.64
CA ALA A 274 -6.52 8.04 1.17
C ALA A 274 -7.35 8.86 2.14
N LYS A 275 -7.00 10.13 2.35
CA LYS A 275 -7.72 10.99 3.28
C LYS A 275 -7.91 12.40 2.73
N ASN A 276 -9.05 12.96 3.06
CA ASN A 276 -9.38 14.36 2.84
C ASN A 276 -9.52 15.06 4.19
N ASP A 277 -8.42 15.66 4.69
CA ASP A 277 -8.42 16.40 5.97
C ASP A 277 -8.93 17.85 5.83
N SER A 278 -9.52 18.19 4.68
CA SER A 278 -10.05 19.53 4.42
C SER A 278 -11.56 19.63 4.73
N ASP A 279 -12.08 20.86 4.63
CA ASP A 279 -13.51 21.20 4.70
C ASP A 279 -14.21 21.23 3.34
N GLN A 280 -13.53 20.84 2.27
CA GLN A 280 -14.03 20.83 0.89
C GLN A 280 -13.96 19.44 0.28
N THR A 281 -14.74 19.20 -0.78
CA THR A 281 -14.75 17.94 -1.51
C THR A 281 -13.51 17.78 -2.39
N ARG A 282 -12.91 16.57 -2.39
CA ARG A 282 -11.84 16.17 -3.32
C ARG A 282 -12.43 15.32 -4.45
N ILE A 283 -12.08 15.60 -5.72
CA ILE A 283 -12.44 14.77 -6.89
C ILE A 283 -11.21 14.54 -7.75
N VAL A 284 -10.96 13.27 -8.07
CA VAL A 284 -9.92 12.83 -9.02
C VAL A 284 -10.57 11.99 -10.12
N LEU A 285 -10.04 12.04 -11.33
CA LEU A 285 -10.29 11.02 -12.35
C LEU A 285 -9.39 9.82 -12.04
N LEU A 286 -10.00 8.67 -11.79
CA LEU A 286 -9.33 7.40 -11.51
C LEU A 286 -9.46 6.49 -12.72
N PHE A 287 -8.38 5.81 -13.10
CA PHE A 287 -8.38 4.86 -14.21
C PHE A 287 -7.25 3.82 -14.06
N ASP A 288 -7.40 2.68 -14.73
CA ASP A 288 -6.44 1.58 -14.73
C ASP A 288 -5.50 1.65 -15.94
N VAL A 289 -4.20 1.43 -15.73
CA VAL A 289 -3.22 1.31 -16.80
C VAL A 289 -2.36 0.06 -16.64
N TRP A 290 -1.88 -0.50 -17.77
CA TRP A 290 -0.92 -1.59 -17.73
C TRP A 290 0.39 -1.15 -17.06
N ARG A 291 0.99 -2.07 -16.33
CA ARG A 291 2.36 -1.88 -15.86
C ARG A 291 3.32 -1.84 -17.03
N PRO A 292 4.31 -0.90 -17.01
CA PRO A 292 5.24 -0.73 -18.12
C PRO A 292 6.20 -1.92 -18.31
N GLU A 293 6.37 -2.76 -17.28
CA GLU A 293 7.24 -3.93 -17.35
C GLU A 293 6.66 -5.09 -18.17
N LEU A 294 5.33 -5.08 -18.42
CA LEU A 294 4.66 -6.15 -19.15
C LEU A 294 4.80 -5.99 -20.67
N ASN A 295 5.20 -7.04 -21.33
CA ASN A 295 5.15 -7.12 -22.79
C ASN A 295 3.73 -7.47 -23.30
N ASP A 296 3.51 -7.41 -24.60
CA ASP A 296 2.18 -7.60 -25.19
C ASP A 296 1.68 -9.06 -25.08
N GLU A 297 2.59 -10.04 -25.07
CA GLU A 297 2.24 -11.45 -24.89
C GLU A 297 1.76 -11.70 -23.45
N GLU A 298 2.42 -11.12 -22.45
CA GLU A 298 2.02 -11.20 -21.06
C GLU A 298 0.66 -10.52 -20.82
N LYS A 299 0.43 -9.32 -21.39
CA LYS A 299 -0.86 -8.63 -21.32
C LYS A 299 -1.99 -9.48 -21.93
N ALA A 300 -1.76 -10.06 -23.12
CA ALA A 300 -2.72 -10.95 -23.77
C ALA A 300 -3.01 -12.19 -22.92
N GLY A 301 -1.95 -12.85 -22.40
CA GLY A 301 -2.10 -14.02 -21.55
C GLY A 301 -2.87 -13.75 -20.25
N ILE A 302 -2.63 -12.60 -19.62
CA ILE A 302 -3.40 -12.17 -18.45
C ILE A 302 -4.87 -11.96 -18.81
N SER A 303 -5.17 -11.30 -19.92
CA SER A 303 -6.55 -11.11 -20.40
C SER A 303 -7.24 -12.45 -20.65
N ASP A 304 -6.59 -13.39 -21.33
CA ASP A 304 -7.12 -14.75 -21.60
C ASP A 304 -7.43 -15.54 -20.33
N ILE A 305 -6.62 -15.39 -19.27
CA ILE A 305 -6.87 -16.01 -17.96
C ILE A 305 -8.20 -15.50 -17.40
N PHE A 306 -8.41 -14.18 -17.37
CA PHE A 306 -9.62 -13.60 -16.80
C PHE A 306 -10.86 -13.81 -17.65
N ASP A 307 -10.75 -13.79 -18.98
CA ASP A 307 -11.84 -14.19 -19.89
C ASP A 307 -12.25 -15.65 -19.66
N THR A 308 -11.28 -16.48 -19.31
CA THR A 308 -11.57 -17.89 -18.96
C THR A 308 -12.29 -17.97 -17.61
N ILE A 309 -11.84 -17.24 -16.59
CA ILE A 309 -12.49 -17.18 -15.27
C ILE A 309 -13.94 -16.69 -15.41
N ASP A 310 -14.16 -15.61 -16.15
CA ASP A 310 -15.51 -15.03 -16.34
C ASP A 310 -16.47 -16.01 -17.06
N ARG A 311 -15.97 -16.79 -18.04
CA ARG A 311 -16.75 -17.87 -18.66
C ARG A 311 -17.16 -18.97 -17.70
N PHE A 312 -16.26 -19.38 -16.79
CA PHE A 312 -16.59 -20.39 -15.77
C PHE A 312 -17.57 -19.87 -14.72
N ALA A 313 -17.52 -18.58 -14.38
CA ALA A 313 -18.49 -17.96 -13.45
C ALA A 313 -19.91 -18.00 -14.03
N THR A 314 -20.09 -17.74 -15.32
CA THR A 314 -21.40 -17.78 -16.00
C THR A 314 -21.95 -19.19 -16.19
N ILE A 315 -21.13 -20.24 -16.27
CA ILE A 315 -21.58 -21.64 -16.40
C ILE A 315 -22.16 -22.16 -15.06
N SER A 316 -21.71 -21.66 -13.93
CA SER A 316 -22.24 -22.08 -12.63
C SER A 316 -23.58 -21.44 -12.26
N GLU A 317 -24.09 -20.49 -13.06
CA GLU A 317 -25.38 -19.83 -12.90
C GLU A 317 -26.47 -20.43 -13.82
N ALA A 318 -26.15 -21.41 -14.68
CA ALA A 318 -27.04 -22.11 -15.59
C ALA A 318 -27.34 -23.55 -15.10
#